data_8eae86112e02266d84a57486f1fee9ce
#
_entry.id   8eae86112e02266d84a57486f1fee9ce
#
_cell.length_a   1.000
_cell.length_b   1.000
_cell.length_c   1.000
_cell.angle_alpha   90.00
_cell.angle_beta   90.00
_cell.angle_gamma   90.00
#
_symmetry.space_group_name_H-M   'P 1'
#
loop_
_entity.id
_entity.type
_entity.pdbx_description
1 polymer ?
#
loop_
_entity_poly.entity_id
_entity_poly.type
_entity_poly.pdbx_seq_one_letter_code
_entity_poly.pdbx_strand_id
1 'polypeptide(L)'
;MVVRETLPVVVVGAGPIGLVAAAHLAQRGLPFLVLEAGPDIATSVRRWSHVRMFSPWHFDLDPVAVSLLTSEGWSSPDPESYPTGGEFIARFLEPLARHPLIRPALRFSHRVTAIGRLGRDKLSGHDRAGRPFAVRVMTPTGEQELLARAVLDASGAIPNPLGGSGWPAIGERACTDSIDYGMPDVLGRDRARYAGARTLVVGAGHSAFGTLLDLVSLAEQEPGTVVHWAIRRRSLAGRLGSLQDELPERGRLGQRLARALEADRIVLHRGILVDRLERTSQGIVVFAGERALPPVDRIVCATGYRPDLELLRELRLALDTVVEAPVALAPAIDPALHSCGTVPPHGVEELTHPQEPDFFVVGHKSYGRAPTFLLRTGYEQVRSIVAALAGDWEAARRVELRLPATGVCGGEKIEACCSERDVTEKETDQSTAVAKRPLLLVGGPERARLRPALEIAGPACPWPRPARAEQGVCCADRADEPVCTCESESAGQTCGG
;
A
#
# COMPACT_ATOMS: atom_id res chain seq x y z
N MET A 1 27.80 -7.00 -24.13
CA MET A 1 27.23 -6.07 -23.14
C MET A 1 25.81 -5.77 -23.58
N VAL A 2 24.81 -5.99 -22.76
CA VAL A 2 23.42 -5.60 -23.06
C VAL A 2 23.35 -4.08 -22.94
N VAL A 3 22.93 -3.39 -24.02
CA VAL A 3 22.76 -1.94 -23.99
C VAL A 3 21.47 -1.65 -23.21
N ARG A 4 21.59 -0.90 -22.12
CA ARG A 4 20.47 -0.66 -21.18
C ARG A 4 19.27 -0.02 -21.87
N GLU A 5 19.51 0.89 -22.82
CA GLU A 5 18.49 1.64 -23.55
C GLU A 5 17.56 0.76 -24.41
N THR A 6 18.02 -0.43 -24.81
CA THR A 6 17.22 -1.37 -25.60
C THR A 6 16.32 -2.27 -24.74
N LEU A 7 16.53 -2.26 -23.42
CA LEU A 7 15.73 -3.08 -22.49
C LEU A 7 14.34 -2.47 -22.30
N PRO A 8 13.32 -3.31 -22.02
CA PRO A 8 11.96 -2.84 -21.79
C PRO A 8 11.83 -2.09 -20.45
N VAL A 9 10.80 -1.27 -20.35
CA VAL A 9 10.24 -0.84 -19.08
C VAL A 9 9.39 -1.98 -18.53
N VAL A 10 9.64 -2.40 -17.29
CA VAL A 10 8.82 -3.42 -16.63
C VAL A 10 7.79 -2.73 -15.73
N VAL A 11 6.51 -3.04 -15.96
CA VAL A 11 5.39 -2.63 -15.10
C VAL A 11 4.98 -3.84 -14.27
N VAL A 12 4.97 -3.69 -12.95
CA VAL A 12 4.56 -4.74 -12.02
C VAL A 12 3.10 -4.56 -11.62
N GLY A 13 2.26 -5.50 -12.05
CA GLY A 13 0.81 -5.50 -11.85
C GLY A 13 0.02 -5.01 -13.06
N ALA A 14 -1.01 -5.77 -13.47
CA ALA A 14 -1.98 -5.44 -14.51
C ALA A 14 -3.31 -4.95 -13.91
N GLY A 15 -3.24 -4.17 -12.84
CA GLY A 15 -4.36 -3.39 -12.31
C GLY A 15 -4.63 -2.12 -13.12
N PRO A 16 -5.57 -1.27 -12.67
CA PRO A 16 -5.92 -0.03 -13.39
C PRO A 16 -4.69 0.83 -13.74
N ILE A 17 -3.80 1.06 -12.76
CA ILE A 17 -2.63 1.92 -12.95
C ILE A 17 -1.60 1.27 -13.87
N GLY A 18 -1.37 -0.05 -13.74
CA GLY A 18 -0.40 -0.74 -14.61
C GLY A 18 -0.87 -0.82 -16.07
N LEU A 19 -2.17 -1.01 -16.31
CA LEU A 19 -2.72 -1.01 -17.68
C LEU A 19 -2.70 0.39 -18.31
N VAL A 20 -2.98 1.44 -17.53
CA VAL A 20 -2.84 2.82 -18.02
C VAL A 20 -1.37 3.17 -18.25
N ALA A 21 -0.44 2.71 -17.40
CA ALA A 21 0.99 2.85 -17.67
C ALA A 21 1.40 2.19 -19.01
N ALA A 22 0.85 0.99 -19.28
CA ALA A 22 1.06 0.32 -20.57
C ALA A 22 0.52 1.13 -21.77
N ALA A 23 -0.64 1.80 -21.61
CA ALA A 23 -1.20 2.68 -22.64
C ALA A 23 -0.28 3.86 -22.94
N HIS A 24 0.23 4.56 -21.91
CA HIS A 24 1.16 5.66 -22.07
C HIS A 24 2.50 5.22 -22.67
N LEU A 25 3.03 4.05 -22.28
CA LEU A 25 4.25 3.47 -22.85
C LEU A 25 4.04 3.11 -24.34
N ALA A 26 2.91 2.50 -24.68
CA ALA A 26 2.55 2.15 -26.04
C ALA A 26 2.41 3.40 -26.92
N GLN A 27 1.70 4.44 -26.44
CA GLN A 27 1.51 5.70 -27.16
C GLN A 27 2.85 6.37 -27.50
N ARG A 28 3.84 6.26 -26.60
CA ARG A 28 5.19 6.84 -26.82
C ARG A 28 6.17 5.89 -27.51
N GLY A 29 5.73 4.71 -27.94
CA GLY A 29 6.57 3.72 -28.64
C GLY A 29 7.71 3.15 -27.79
N LEU A 30 7.61 3.21 -26.47
CA LEU A 30 8.61 2.66 -25.56
C LEU A 30 8.41 1.15 -25.40
N PRO A 31 9.46 0.30 -25.52
CA PRO A 31 9.31 -1.13 -25.27
C PRO A 31 9.01 -1.40 -23.80
N PHE A 32 8.01 -2.27 -23.53
CA PHE A 32 7.58 -2.59 -22.18
C PHE A 32 7.08 -4.02 -22.02
N LEU A 33 7.03 -4.48 -20.75
CA LEU A 33 6.37 -5.71 -20.30
C LEU A 33 5.53 -5.38 -19.07
N VAL A 34 4.35 -6.00 -18.97
CA VAL A 34 3.49 -5.93 -17.78
C VAL A 34 3.43 -7.31 -17.15
N LEU A 35 3.83 -7.43 -15.88
CA LEU A 35 3.90 -8.69 -15.14
C LEU A 35 2.77 -8.73 -14.12
N GLU A 36 1.80 -9.62 -14.30
CA GLU A 36 0.66 -9.82 -13.39
C GLU A 36 0.82 -11.14 -12.64
N ALA A 37 0.70 -11.08 -11.32
CA ALA A 37 0.81 -12.25 -10.46
C ALA A 37 -0.38 -13.21 -10.57
N GLY A 38 -1.55 -12.66 -10.90
CA GLY A 38 -2.78 -13.42 -11.10
C GLY A 38 -2.88 -14.05 -12.49
N PRO A 39 -3.88 -14.92 -12.68
CA PRO A 39 -4.14 -15.56 -13.97
C PRO A 39 -4.81 -14.61 -14.99
N ASP A 40 -5.25 -13.43 -14.55
CA ASP A 40 -5.96 -12.45 -15.35
C ASP A 40 -5.71 -11.02 -14.82
N ILE A 41 -6.09 -10.01 -15.59
CA ILE A 41 -5.97 -8.60 -15.19
C ILE A 41 -6.79 -8.26 -13.94
N ALA A 42 -6.43 -7.17 -13.29
CA ALA A 42 -7.20 -6.51 -12.25
C ALA A 42 -7.61 -7.43 -11.08
N THR A 43 -6.75 -8.40 -10.71
CA THR A 43 -7.03 -9.41 -9.67
C THR A 43 -7.51 -8.79 -8.36
N SER A 44 -6.97 -7.64 -7.94
CA SER A 44 -7.42 -6.94 -6.74
C SER A 44 -8.80 -6.32 -6.89
N VAL A 45 -9.14 -5.74 -8.06
CA VAL A 45 -10.46 -5.15 -8.35
C VAL A 45 -11.54 -6.22 -8.41
N ARG A 46 -11.21 -7.40 -8.96
CA ARG A 46 -12.15 -8.55 -9.01
C ARG A 46 -12.63 -8.98 -7.62
N ARG A 47 -11.83 -8.78 -6.56
CA ARG A 47 -12.25 -9.10 -5.18
C ARG A 47 -13.41 -8.26 -4.68
N TRP A 48 -13.53 -7.02 -5.18
CA TRP A 48 -14.61 -6.10 -4.84
C TRP A 48 -15.44 -5.68 -6.08
N SER A 49 -15.54 -6.57 -7.05
CA SER A 49 -16.28 -6.33 -8.31
C SER A 49 -17.75 -5.98 -8.11
N HIS A 50 -18.38 -6.44 -7.02
CA HIS A 50 -19.75 -6.13 -6.63
C HIS A 50 -19.93 -4.69 -6.09
N VAL A 51 -18.85 -4.04 -5.63
CA VAL A 51 -18.91 -2.74 -5.00
C VAL A 51 -19.07 -1.64 -6.03
N ARG A 52 -20.09 -0.77 -5.85
CA ARG A 52 -20.27 0.44 -6.66
C ARG A 52 -19.23 1.48 -6.23
N MET A 53 -18.51 2.02 -7.21
CA MET A 53 -17.60 3.12 -7.02
C MET A 53 -18.37 4.40 -6.70
N PHE A 54 -17.80 5.29 -5.95
CA PHE A 54 -18.37 6.60 -5.64
C PHE A 54 -17.79 7.73 -6.52
N SER A 55 -16.88 7.39 -7.43
CA SER A 55 -16.45 8.24 -8.53
C SER A 55 -17.21 7.89 -9.80
N PRO A 56 -17.75 8.86 -10.54
CA PRO A 56 -18.33 8.62 -11.85
C PRO A 56 -17.26 8.35 -12.90
N TRP A 57 -17.65 7.77 -14.04
CA TRP A 57 -16.74 7.33 -15.08
C TRP A 57 -15.73 8.39 -15.53
N HIS A 58 -16.13 9.66 -15.59
CA HIS A 58 -15.19 10.72 -16.03
C HIS A 58 -13.99 10.91 -15.12
N PHE A 59 -14.05 10.45 -13.84
CA PHE A 59 -12.90 10.40 -12.93
C PHE A 59 -12.12 9.09 -13.02
N ASP A 60 -12.71 8.03 -13.57
CA ASP A 60 -12.14 6.69 -13.57
C ASP A 60 -11.44 6.34 -14.89
N LEU A 61 -11.58 7.18 -15.92
CA LEU A 61 -11.00 6.98 -17.25
C LEU A 61 -9.76 7.85 -17.45
N ASP A 62 -8.73 7.27 -18.09
CA ASP A 62 -7.51 7.97 -18.52
C ASP A 62 -7.66 8.44 -19.98
N PRO A 63 -7.33 9.71 -20.31
CA PRO A 63 -7.50 10.25 -21.65
C PRO A 63 -6.71 9.50 -22.75
N VAL A 64 -5.48 9.04 -22.46
CA VAL A 64 -4.67 8.29 -23.42
C VAL A 64 -5.24 6.91 -23.66
N ALA A 65 -5.63 6.21 -22.60
CA ALA A 65 -6.30 4.92 -22.73
C ALA A 65 -7.63 5.03 -23.50
N VAL A 66 -8.43 6.08 -23.24
CA VAL A 66 -9.66 6.37 -23.99
C VAL A 66 -9.35 6.60 -25.47
N SER A 67 -8.34 7.40 -25.78
CA SER A 67 -7.94 7.68 -27.17
C SER A 67 -7.54 6.41 -27.92
N LEU A 68 -6.74 5.54 -27.29
CA LEU A 68 -6.36 4.25 -27.88
C LEU A 68 -7.58 3.36 -28.13
N LEU A 69 -8.47 3.24 -27.16
CA LEU A 69 -9.66 2.42 -27.27
C LEU A 69 -10.64 2.95 -28.34
N THR A 70 -10.81 4.27 -28.41
CA THR A 70 -11.69 4.90 -29.40
C THR A 70 -11.20 4.67 -30.82
N SER A 71 -9.88 4.62 -31.06
CA SER A 71 -9.32 4.29 -32.36
C SER A 71 -9.66 2.87 -32.84
N GLU A 72 -9.96 1.97 -31.90
CA GLU A 72 -10.42 0.58 -32.15
C GLU A 72 -11.97 0.44 -32.11
N GLY A 73 -12.71 1.56 -32.13
CA GLY A 73 -14.18 1.55 -32.17
C GLY A 73 -14.86 1.38 -30.80
N TRP A 74 -14.13 1.52 -29.70
CA TRP A 74 -14.73 1.49 -28.37
C TRP A 74 -15.51 2.77 -28.08
N SER A 75 -16.65 2.63 -27.40
CA SER A 75 -17.51 3.74 -26.97
C SER A 75 -17.42 3.94 -25.46
N SER A 76 -17.14 5.18 -25.05
CA SER A 76 -17.12 5.56 -23.64
C SER A 76 -18.47 5.34 -22.97
N PRO A 77 -18.50 4.84 -21.72
CA PRO A 77 -19.70 4.88 -20.90
C PRO A 77 -20.21 6.30 -20.66
N ASP A 78 -21.47 6.42 -20.20
CA ASP A 78 -22.00 7.70 -19.70
C ASP A 78 -21.08 8.27 -18.61
N PRO A 79 -20.48 9.45 -18.82
CA PRO A 79 -19.47 10.03 -17.92
C PRO A 79 -19.96 10.29 -16.49
N GLU A 80 -21.29 10.51 -16.32
CA GLU A 80 -21.89 10.82 -15.03
C GLU A 80 -22.40 9.59 -14.27
N SER A 81 -22.41 8.42 -14.90
CA SER A 81 -22.82 7.18 -14.24
C SER A 81 -21.69 6.58 -13.40
N TYR A 82 -22.06 5.80 -12.38
CA TYR A 82 -21.15 5.23 -11.38
C TYR A 82 -20.99 3.72 -11.62
N PRO A 83 -19.82 3.25 -12.01
CA PRO A 83 -19.59 1.81 -12.24
C PRO A 83 -19.51 1.02 -10.95
N THR A 84 -19.82 -0.27 -11.03
CA THR A 84 -19.26 -1.26 -10.09
C THR A 84 -17.82 -1.59 -10.48
N GLY A 85 -17.04 -2.20 -9.56
CA GLY A 85 -15.71 -2.71 -9.89
C GLY A 85 -15.74 -3.70 -11.06
N GLY A 86 -16.82 -4.51 -11.18
CA GLY A 86 -17.03 -5.43 -12.30
C GLY A 86 -17.29 -4.72 -13.62
N GLU A 87 -18.14 -3.69 -13.62
CA GLU A 87 -18.39 -2.85 -14.79
C GLU A 87 -17.14 -2.10 -15.23
N PHE A 88 -16.34 -1.60 -14.29
CA PHE A 88 -15.06 -0.97 -14.56
C PHE A 88 -14.08 -1.93 -15.25
N ILE A 89 -13.98 -3.18 -14.78
CA ILE A 89 -13.19 -4.21 -15.44
C ILE A 89 -13.73 -4.48 -16.86
N ALA A 90 -15.00 -4.82 -16.98
CA ALA A 90 -15.56 -5.31 -18.24
C ALA A 90 -15.61 -4.23 -19.34
N ARG A 91 -15.91 -2.98 -18.96
CA ARG A 91 -16.13 -1.89 -19.93
C ARG A 91 -14.88 -1.07 -20.24
N PHE A 92 -13.83 -1.09 -19.36
CA PHE A 92 -12.62 -0.30 -19.56
C PHE A 92 -11.35 -1.14 -19.52
N LEU A 93 -11.08 -1.87 -18.42
CA LEU A 93 -9.79 -2.53 -18.25
C LEU A 93 -9.59 -3.72 -19.20
N GLU A 94 -10.63 -4.53 -19.43
CA GLU A 94 -10.56 -5.66 -20.38
C GLU A 94 -10.41 -5.20 -21.83
N PRO A 95 -11.16 -4.22 -22.34
CA PRO A 95 -10.88 -3.64 -23.65
C PRO A 95 -9.45 -3.14 -23.78
N LEU A 96 -8.95 -2.41 -22.76
CA LEU A 96 -7.58 -1.89 -22.76
C LEU A 96 -6.53 -2.99 -22.78
N ALA A 97 -6.70 -4.05 -22.00
CA ALA A 97 -5.81 -5.21 -21.99
C ALA A 97 -5.82 -6.00 -23.31
N ARG A 98 -6.92 -5.96 -24.05
CA ARG A 98 -7.05 -6.62 -25.39
C ARG A 98 -6.51 -5.76 -26.52
N HIS A 99 -6.21 -4.47 -26.29
CA HIS A 99 -5.71 -3.56 -27.31
C HIS A 99 -4.45 -4.12 -27.99
N PRO A 100 -4.33 -4.08 -29.34
CA PRO A 100 -3.21 -4.73 -30.09
C PRO A 100 -1.82 -4.27 -29.65
N LEU A 101 -1.64 -3.04 -29.20
CA LEU A 101 -0.37 -2.52 -28.68
C LEU A 101 -0.03 -2.96 -27.25
N ILE A 102 -1.01 -3.42 -26.48
CA ILE A 102 -0.83 -3.75 -25.05
C ILE A 102 -0.80 -5.27 -24.83
N ARG A 103 -1.74 -5.99 -25.43
CA ARG A 103 -1.88 -7.43 -25.23
C ARG A 103 -0.56 -8.25 -25.41
N PRO A 104 0.28 -7.99 -26.41
CA PRO A 104 1.52 -8.75 -26.60
C PRO A 104 2.52 -8.58 -25.45
N ALA A 105 2.42 -7.51 -24.64
CA ALA A 105 3.30 -7.22 -23.53
C ALA A 105 2.80 -7.77 -22.18
N LEU A 106 1.56 -8.26 -22.08
CA LEU A 106 0.99 -8.78 -20.84
C LEU A 106 1.51 -10.21 -20.57
N ARG A 107 1.92 -10.44 -19.31
CA ARG A 107 2.35 -11.75 -18.81
C ARG A 107 1.59 -12.08 -17.54
N PHE A 108 0.66 -13.03 -17.62
CA PHE A 108 -0.15 -13.51 -16.48
C PHE A 108 0.55 -14.65 -15.74
N SER A 109 0.19 -14.84 -14.48
CA SER A 109 0.84 -15.82 -13.58
C SER A 109 2.35 -15.62 -13.49
N HIS A 110 2.79 -14.37 -13.61
CA HIS A 110 4.17 -13.92 -13.50
C HIS A 110 4.32 -13.04 -12.24
N ARG A 111 4.56 -13.68 -11.10
CA ARG A 111 4.70 -12.99 -9.81
C ARG A 111 6.12 -12.49 -9.63
N VAL A 112 6.29 -11.18 -9.59
CA VAL A 112 7.57 -10.57 -9.19
C VAL A 112 7.83 -10.86 -7.71
N THR A 113 9.01 -11.40 -7.41
CA THR A 113 9.41 -11.83 -6.06
C THR A 113 10.55 -10.98 -5.50
N ALA A 114 11.39 -10.40 -6.35
CA ALA A 114 12.44 -9.49 -5.96
C ALA A 114 12.84 -8.57 -7.11
N ILE A 115 13.31 -7.37 -6.77
CA ILE A 115 13.86 -6.40 -7.72
C ILE A 115 15.18 -5.88 -7.16
N GLY A 116 16.23 -5.86 -7.98
CA GLY A 116 17.55 -5.34 -7.64
C GLY A 116 18.27 -4.82 -8.86
N ARG A 117 19.56 -4.49 -8.71
CA ARG A 117 20.44 -4.11 -9.83
C ARG A 117 21.27 -5.31 -10.27
N LEU A 118 21.35 -5.55 -11.57
CA LEU A 118 22.07 -6.70 -12.13
C LEU A 118 23.52 -6.79 -11.62
N GLY A 119 23.83 -7.87 -10.89
CA GLY A 119 25.15 -8.14 -10.35
C GLY A 119 25.62 -7.15 -9.25
N ARG A 120 24.70 -6.46 -8.61
CA ARG A 120 24.98 -5.51 -7.52
C ARG A 120 23.96 -5.65 -6.40
N ASP A 121 24.43 -5.93 -5.21
CA ASP A 121 23.63 -5.87 -4.00
C ASP A 121 23.42 -4.41 -3.53
N LYS A 122 22.69 -4.24 -2.44
CA LYS A 122 22.38 -2.93 -1.85
C LYS A 122 23.61 -2.20 -1.33
N LEU A 123 24.68 -2.92 -0.93
CA LEU A 123 25.92 -2.34 -0.41
C LEU A 123 26.86 -1.89 -1.51
N SER A 124 26.83 -2.52 -2.69
CA SER A 124 27.71 -2.21 -3.80
C SER A 124 27.54 -0.77 -4.29
N GLY A 125 28.53 0.10 -4.07
CA GLY A 125 28.44 1.54 -4.36
C GLY A 125 28.77 1.90 -5.81
N HIS A 126 29.74 1.24 -6.41
CA HIS A 126 30.28 1.62 -7.72
C HIS A 126 29.36 1.19 -8.87
N ASP A 127 29.10 2.10 -9.84
CA ASP A 127 28.32 1.89 -11.08
C ASP A 127 26.91 1.29 -10.91
N ARG A 128 26.41 1.10 -9.68
CA ARG A 128 25.15 0.43 -9.39
C ARG A 128 23.95 1.10 -10.09
N ALA A 129 23.84 2.41 -10.02
CA ALA A 129 22.74 3.18 -10.63
C ALA A 129 22.69 3.06 -12.17
N GLY A 130 23.85 2.84 -12.82
CA GLY A 130 23.94 2.63 -14.26
C GLY A 130 23.58 1.20 -14.72
N ARG A 131 23.47 0.23 -13.80
CA ARG A 131 23.12 -1.16 -14.14
C ARG A 131 21.64 -1.30 -14.47
N PRO A 132 21.27 -2.22 -15.38
CA PRO A 132 19.87 -2.60 -15.57
C PRO A 132 19.26 -3.14 -14.26
N PHE A 133 17.95 -3.06 -14.15
CA PHE A 133 17.24 -3.80 -13.11
C PHE A 133 17.22 -5.29 -13.46
N ALA A 134 17.44 -6.13 -12.45
CA ALA A 134 17.17 -7.56 -12.47
C ALA A 134 15.86 -7.81 -11.71
N VAL A 135 14.86 -8.32 -12.41
CA VAL A 135 13.51 -8.59 -11.88
C VAL A 135 13.34 -10.09 -11.78
N ARG A 136 13.25 -10.61 -10.56
CA ARG A 136 12.97 -12.04 -10.30
C ARG A 136 11.48 -12.31 -10.39
N VAL A 137 11.11 -13.32 -11.13
CA VAL A 137 9.72 -13.63 -11.46
C VAL A 137 9.47 -15.12 -11.28
N MET A 138 8.49 -15.46 -10.45
CA MET A 138 7.94 -16.81 -10.39
C MET A 138 6.89 -16.97 -11.49
N THR A 139 7.10 -17.92 -12.37
CA THR A 139 6.21 -18.24 -13.50
C THR A 139 5.66 -19.66 -13.35
N PRO A 140 4.66 -20.07 -14.15
CA PRO A 140 4.18 -21.46 -14.14
C PRO A 140 5.25 -22.53 -14.45
N THR A 141 6.33 -22.12 -15.12
CA THR A 141 7.44 -23.02 -15.52
C THR A 141 8.66 -22.90 -14.59
N GLY A 142 8.57 -22.11 -13.52
CA GLY A 142 9.64 -21.91 -12.56
C GLY A 142 10.11 -20.46 -12.46
N GLU A 143 11.20 -20.26 -11.73
CA GLU A 143 11.77 -18.94 -11.49
C GLU A 143 12.56 -18.45 -12.71
N GLN A 144 12.41 -17.17 -13.04
CA GLN A 144 13.11 -16.51 -14.14
C GLN A 144 13.65 -15.14 -13.70
N GLU A 145 14.64 -14.65 -14.42
CA GLU A 145 15.15 -13.29 -14.29
C GLU A 145 14.91 -12.51 -15.59
N LEU A 146 14.28 -11.35 -15.47
CA LEU A 146 14.09 -10.40 -16.56
C LEU A 146 14.93 -9.16 -16.33
N LEU A 147 15.49 -8.59 -17.40
CA LEU A 147 16.23 -7.33 -17.33
C LEU A 147 15.34 -6.18 -17.79
N ALA A 148 15.42 -5.06 -17.06
CA ALA A 148 14.68 -3.86 -17.37
C ALA A 148 15.56 -2.60 -17.32
N ARG A 149 15.26 -1.62 -18.17
CA ARG A 149 15.88 -0.28 -18.08
C ARG A 149 15.25 0.58 -16.99
N ALA A 150 13.95 0.38 -16.77
CA ALA A 150 13.17 1.07 -15.76
C ALA A 150 12.09 0.13 -15.21
N VAL A 151 11.63 0.40 -13.98
CA VAL A 151 10.56 -0.37 -13.35
C VAL A 151 9.50 0.57 -12.76
N LEU A 152 8.24 0.33 -13.09
CA LEU A 152 7.07 0.95 -12.47
C LEU A 152 6.37 -0.10 -11.59
N ASP A 153 6.45 0.06 -10.28
CA ASP A 153 5.79 -0.83 -9.35
C ASP A 153 4.34 -0.36 -9.09
N ALA A 154 3.41 -0.91 -9.89
CA ALA A 154 1.96 -0.74 -9.79
C ALA A 154 1.28 -1.94 -9.11
N SER A 155 2.01 -2.71 -8.29
CA SER A 155 1.51 -3.95 -7.66
C SER A 155 0.41 -3.73 -6.61
N GLY A 156 0.12 -2.48 -6.27
CA GLY A 156 -0.95 -2.10 -5.34
C GLY A 156 -0.53 -2.25 -3.88
N ALA A 157 -1.53 -2.37 -3.01
CA ALA A 157 -1.35 -2.45 -1.57
C ALA A 157 -1.97 -3.73 -1.01
N ILE A 158 -1.45 -4.19 0.13
CA ILE A 158 -1.97 -5.33 0.87
C ILE A 158 -2.85 -4.87 2.03
N PRO A 159 -3.86 -5.65 2.46
CA PRO A 159 -4.66 -5.31 3.62
C PRO A 159 -3.80 -5.18 4.88
N ASN A 160 -4.15 -4.22 5.73
CA ASN A 160 -3.61 -4.19 7.09
C ASN A 160 -4.11 -5.40 7.87
N PRO A 161 -3.33 -5.90 8.84
CA PRO A 161 -3.82 -6.91 9.79
C PRO A 161 -4.93 -6.32 10.67
N LEU A 162 -5.64 -7.19 11.36
CA LEU A 162 -6.72 -6.83 12.26
C LEU A 162 -6.21 -6.11 13.52
N GLY A 163 -5.01 -6.46 13.98
CA GLY A 163 -4.40 -5.89 15.17
C GLY A 163 -4.24 -4.38 15.09
N GLY A 164 -4.72 -3.68 16.12
CA GLY A 164 -4.78 -2.23 16.16
C GLY A 164 -3.42 -1.52 16.20
N SER A 165 -2.35 -2.24 16.55
CA SER A 165 -0.96 -1.75 16.59
C SER A 165 -0.22 -1.88 15.25
N GLY A 166 -0.90 -2.33 14.19
CA GLY A 166 -0.31 -2.43 12.85
C GLY A 166 0.36 -3.77 12.52
N TRP A 167 0.36 -4.73 13.44
CA TRP A 167 0.70 -6.15 13.21
C TRP A 167 -0.47 -7.05 13.58
N PRO A 168 -0.44 -8.35 13.18
CA PRO A 168 -1.51 -9.27 13.50
C PRO A 168 -1.79 -9.35 15.00
N ALA A 169 -3.06 -9.35 15.39
CA ALA A 169 -3.46 -9.61 16.76
C ALA A 169 -3.05 -11.04 17.17
N ILE A 170 -2.83 -11.26 18.47
CA ILE A 170 -2.56 -12.61 18.99
C ILE A 170 -3.75 -13.50 18.62
N GLY A 171 -3.50 -14.67 18.02
CA GLY A 171 -4.55 -15.59 17.56
C GLY A 171 -5.19 -15.26 16.20
N GLU A 172 -4.89 -14.12 15.58
CA GLU A 172 -5.43 -13.74 14.26
C GLU A 172 -5.14 -14.80 13.19
N ARG A 173 -3.90 -15.34 13.16
CA ARG A 173 -3.51 -16.38 12.20
C ARG A 173 -4.29 -17.69 12.39
N ALA A 174 -4.65 -18.04 13.63
CA ALA A 174 -5.44 -19.22 13.93
C ALA A 174 -6.92 -19.07 13.57
N CYS A 175 -7.39 -17.85 13.31
CA CYS A 175 -8.76 -17.52 12.96
C CYS A 175 -8.93 -17.09 11.48
N THR A 176 -7.89 -17.24 10.65
CA THR A 176 -7.86 -16.71 9.25
C THR A 176 -9.02 -17.23 8.38
N ASP A 177 -9.51 -18.46 8.61
CA ASP A 177 -10.66 -19.05 7.92
C ASP A 177 -11.99 -18.33 8.18
N SER A 178 -12.04 -17.55 9.24
CA SER A 178 -13.21 -16.79 9.70
C SER A 178 -13.03 -15.29 9.56
N ILE A 179 -11.89 -14.83 9.01
CA ILE A 179 -11.59 -13.41 8.79
C ILE A 179 -11.54 -13.14 7.28
N ASP A 180 -12.35 -12.19 6.83
CA ASP A 180 -12.27 -11.66 5.46
C ASP A 180 -11.61 -10.27 5.49
N TYR A 181 -10.57 -10.08 4.66
CA TYR A 181 -9.85 -8.81 4.55
C TYR A 181 -10.37 -8.02 3.35
N GLY A 182 -10.93 -6.84 3.61
CA GLY A 182 -11.49 -5.96 2.59
C GLY A 182 -13.02 -5.95 2.57
N MET A 183 -13.61 -6.17 1.40
CA MET A 183 -15.06 -6.07 1.16
C MET A 183 -15.58 -7.39 0.60
N PRO A 184 -16.05 -8.34 1.42
CA PRO A 184 -16.70 -9.57 0.95
C PRO A 184 -18.02 -9.25 0.25
N ASP A 185 -18.40 -10.08 -0.73
CA ASP A 185 -19.67 -9.98 -1.44
C ASP A 185 -20.81 -10.63 -0.63
N VAL A 186 -21.20 -9.92 0.43
CA VAL A 186 -22.15 -10.40 1.45
C VAL A 186 -23.54 -10.69 0.88
N LEU A 187 -23.97 -9.95 -0.13
CA LEU A 187 -25.30 -10.14 -0.74
C LEU A 187 -25.28 -11.10 -1.93
N GLY A 188 -24.08 -11.43 -2.45
CA GLY A 188 -23.90 -12.31 -3.61
C GLY A 188 -23.11 -13.56 -3.28
N ARG A 189 -21.90 -13.66 -3.84
CA ARG A 189 -21.04 -14.86 -3.79
C ARG A 189 -20.79 -15.40 -2.37
N ASP A 190 -20.59 -14.50 -1.39
CA ASP A 190 -20.23 -14.89 -0.03
C ASP A 190 -21.44 -14.98 0.93
N ARG A 191 -22.67 -14.79 0.41
CA ARG A 191 -23.92 -14.73 1.20
C ARG A 191 -24.06 -15.87 2.19
N ALA A 192 -23.80 -17.11 1.78
CA ALA A 192 -23.96 -18.29 2.63
C ALA A 192 -23.04 -18.29 3.87
N ARG A 193 -21.95 -17.50 3.85
CA ARG A 193 -21.02 -17.39 4.98
C ARG A 193 -21.50 -16.41 6.06
N TYR A 194 -22.42 -15.50 5.68
CA TYR A 194 -22.87 -14.39 6.53
C TYR A 194 -24.33 -14.50 6.94
N ALA A 195 -25.15 -15.21 6.17
CA ALA A 195 -26.57 -15.44 6.47
C ALA A 195 -26.74 -16.18 7.79
N GLY A 196 -27.51 -15.61 8.71
CA GLY A 196 -27.70 -16.14 10.06
C GLY A 196 -26.48 -16.06 11.00
N ALA A 197 -25.39 -15.40 10.58
CA ALA A 197 -24.15 -15.32 11.34
C ALA A 197 -24.03 -13.99 12.12
N ARG A 198 -23.34 -14.05 13.25
CA ARG A 198 -22.90 -12.86 14.00
C ARG A 198 -21.59 -12.38 13.39
N THR A 199 -21.61 -11.22 12.76
CA THR A 199 -20.44 -10.69 12.04
C THR A 199 -19.93 -9.42 12.70
N LEU A 200 -18.63 -9.36 12.97
CA LEU A 200 -17.92 -8.16 13.43
C LEU A 200 -17.18 -7.50 12.27
N VAL A 201 -17.54 -6.26 11.93
CA VAL A 201 -16.77 -5.42 11.02
C VAL A 201 -15.83 -4.53 11.83
N VAL A 202 -14.53 -4.58 11.54
CA VAL A 202 -13.50 -3.76 12.20
C VAL A 202 -12.94 -2.75 11.22
N GLY A 203 -13.11 -1.46 11.54
CA GLY A 203 -12.66 -0.33 10.71
C GLY A 203 -13.70 0.77 10.63
N ALA A 204 -13.28 1.96 10.17
CA ALA A 204 -14.13 3.15 10.09
C ALA A 204 -14.00 3.89 8.74
N GLY A 205 -13.53 3.22 7.71
CA GLY A 205 -13.47 3.72 6.33
C GLY A 205 -14.68 3.29 5.50
N HIS A 206 -14.73 3.77 4.24
CA HIS A 206 -15.85 3.52 3.32
C HIS A 206 -16.05 2.02 3.01
N SER A 207 -14.98 1.23 3.01
CA SER A 207 -15.07 -0.24 2.88
C SER A 207 -15.85 -0.87 4.02
N ALA A 208 -15.63 -0.41 5.27
CA ALA A 208 -16.43 -0.84 6.41
C ALA A 208 -17.89 -0.40 6.28
N PHE A 209 -18.13 0.84 5.83
CA PHE A 209 -19.49 1.36 5.66
C PHE A 209 -20.30 0.57 4.64
N GLY A 210 -19.71 0.26 3.47
CA GLY A 210 -20.34 -0.57 2.45
C GLY A 210 -20.70 -1.95 3.01
N THR A 211 -19.74 -2.64 3.59
CA THR A 211 -19.96 -3.98 4.17
C THR A 211 -21.01 -3.98 5.29
N LEU A 212 -21.02 -2.96 6.16
CA LEU A 212 -22.03 -2.83 7.21
C LEU A 212 -23.44 -2.68 6.64
N LEU A 213 -23.61 -1.88 5.59
CA LEU A 213 -24.89 -1.68 4.94
C LEU A 213 -25.38 -2.94 4.21
N ASP A 214 -24.47 -3.69 3.59
CA ASP A 214 -24.79 -4.98 2.96
C ASP A 214 -25.19 -6.01 4.01
N LEU A 215 -24.49 -6.06 5.16
CA LEU A 215 -24.88 -6.93 6.28
C LEU A 215 -26.22 -6.54 6.90
N VAL A 216 -26.54 -5.24 7.01
CA VAL A 216 -27.86 -4.78 7.46
C VAL A 216 -28.94 -5.22 6.49
N SER A 217 -28.70 -5.08 5.18
CA SER A 217 -29.63 -5.55 4.14
C SER A 217 -29.79 -7.08 4.17
N LEU A 218 -28.73 -7.82 4.47
CA LEU A 218 -28.79 -9.27 4.66
C LEU A 218 -29.60 -9.63 5.90
N ALA A 219 -29.41 -8.91 7.03
CA ALA A 219 -30.15 -9.15 8.27
C ALA A 219 -31.67 -8.94 8.14
N GLU A 220 -32.11 -8.07 7.19
CA GLU A 220 -33.53 -7.90 6.87
C GLU A 220 -34.13 -9.12 6.14
N GLN A 221 -33.29 -9.89 5.45
CA GLN A 221 -33.70 -11.05 4.65
C GLN A 221 -33.47 -12.39 5.38
N GLU A 222 -32.48 -12.46 6.26
CA GLU A 222 -32.01 -13.67 6.93
C GLU A 222 -32.08 -13.50 8.44
N PRO A 223 -33.13 -14.00 9.10
CA PRO A 223 -33.27 -13.95 10.56
C PRO A 223 -32.07 -14.62 11.25
N GLY A 224 -31.61 -14.02 12.35
CA GLY A 224 -30.42 -14.48 13.08
C GLY A 224 -29.10 -13.85 12.64
N THR A 225 -29.06 -13.10 11.55
CA THR A 225 -27.90 -12.29 11.17
C THR A 225 -27.76 -11.11 12.14
N VAL A 226 -26.60 -11.00 12.80
CA VAL A 226 -26.32 -9.93 13.77
C VAL A 226 -25.08 -9.16 13.33
N VAL A 227 -25.20 -7.83 13.29
CA VAL A 227 -24.14 -6.94 12.80
C VAL A 227 -23.48 -6.22 13.97
N HIS A 228 -22.21 -6.53 14.22
CA HIS A 228 -21.35 -5.80 15.14
C HIS A 228 -20.38 -4.92 14.38
N TRP A 229 -20.11 -3.72 14.91
CA TRP A 229 -19.14 -2.78 14.35
C TRP A 229 -18.15 -2.32 15.41
N ALA A 230 -16.84 -2.55 15.21
CA ALA A 230 -15.79 -2.11 16.11
C ALA A 230 -14.98 -0.96 15.47
N ILE A 231 -14.85 0.12 16.22
CA ILE A 231 -14.06 1.29 15.83
C ILE A 231 -13.04 1.64 16.91
N ARG A 232 -11.83 2.05 16.48
CA ARG A 232 -10.77 2.50 17.38
C ARG A 232 -11.13 3.80 18.12
N ARG A 233 -11.82 4.70 17.43
CA ARG A 233 -12.22 6.01 17.98
C ARG A 233 -13.35 5.88 19.01
N ARG A 234 -13.41 6.87 19.93
CA ARG A 234 -14.49 6.95 20.90
C ARG A 234 -15.74 7.66 20.37
N SER A 235 -15.61 8.44 19.28
CA SER A 235 -16.69 9.19 18.65
C SER A 235 -16.72 8.98 17.14
N LEU A 236 -17.91 9.05 16.54
CA LEU A 236 -18.17 9.10 15.10
C LEU A 236 -18.52 10.51 14.62
N ALA A 237 -18.48 11.53 15.49
CA ALA A 237 -18.83 12.90 15.14
C ALA A 237 -18.00 13.37 13.92
N GLY A 238 -18.67 13.95 12.91
CA GLY A 238 -18.06 14.44 11.68
C GLY A 238 -17.46 13.36 10.76
N ARG A 239 -17.77 12.07 10.95
CA ARG A 239 -17.18 10.94 10.20
C ARG A 239 -18.12 10.21 9.28
N LEU A 240 -19.42 10.45 9.41
CA LEU A 240 -20.44 9.76 8.60
C LEU A 240 -20.76 10.49 7.28
N GLY A 241 -19.82 11.34 6.82
CA GLY A 241 -19.97 12.05 5.56
C GLY A 241 -20.85 13.30 5.69
N SER A 242 -20.84 14.15 4.66
CA SER A 242 -21.65 15.36 4.54
C SER A 242 -22.45 15.32 3.25
N LEU A 243 -23.64 15.96 3.21
CA LEU A 243 -24.39 16.24 1.98
C LEU A 243 -23.65 17.17 1.03
N GLN A 244 -22.66 17.90 1.54
CA GLN A 244 -21.81 18.83 0.78
C GLN A 244 -20.57 18.14 0.19
N ASP A 245 -20.48 16.81 0.28
CA ASP A 245 -19.39 16.04 -0.36
C ASP A 245 -19.50 16.18 -1.87
N GLU A 246 -18.44 16.62 -2.55
CA GLU A 246 -18.39 16.71 -4.02
C GLU A 246 -18.46 15.34 -4.73
N LEU A 247 -18.31 14.26 -3.99
CA LEU A 247 -18.67 12.93 -4.43
C LEU A 247 -19.99 12.50 -3.74
N PRO A 248 -21.16 12.80 -4.35
CA PRO A 248 -22.45 12.65 -3.69
C PRO A 248 -22.73 11.23 -3.18
N GLU A 249 -22.30 10.21 -3.92
CA GLU A 249 -22.49 8.81 -3.51
C GLU A 249 -21.71 8.47 -2.24
N ARG A 250 -20.55 9.09 -2.04
CA ARG A 250 -19.76 8.95 -0.82
C ARG A 250 -20.47 9.56 0.39
N GLY A 251 -21.03 10.74 0.23
CA GLY A 251 -21.85 11.40 1.28
C GLY A 251 -23.09 10.58 1.63
N ARG A 252 -23.80 10.06 0.62
CA ARG A 252 -24.99 9.21 0.79
C ARG A 252 -24.67 7.91 1.56
N LEU A 253 -23.51 7.31 1.31
CA LEU A 253 -23.09 6.09 2.02
C LEU A 253 -23.04 6.31 3.54
N GLY A 254 -22.42 7.40 3.99
CA GLY A 254 -22.34 7.74 5.41
C GLY A 254 -23.70 8.04 6.03
N GLN A 255 -24.60 8.71 5.31
CA GLN A 255 -25.94 8.98 5.80
C GLN A 255 -26.81 7.74 5.94
N ARG A 256 -26.69 6.79 4.99
CA ARG A 256 -27.37 5.48 5.11
C ARG A 256 -26.90 4.74 6.36
N LEU A 257 -25.59 4.80 6.64
CA LEU A 257 -25.03 4.19 7.84
C LEU A 257 -25.51 4.86 9.13
N ALA A 258 -25.61 6.20 9.15
CA ALA A 258 -26.18 6.95 10.27
C ALA A 258 -27.60 6.47 10.61
N ARG A 259 -28.47 6.37 9.58
CA ARG A 259 -29.84 5.87 9.76
C ARG A 259 -29.88 4.41 10.27
N ALA A 260 -28.97 3.55 9.81
CA ALA A 260 -28.90 2.17 10.29
C ALA A 260 -28.51 2.08 11.77
N LEU A 261 -27.64 2.99 12.24
CA LEU A 261 -27.28 3.13 13.64
C LEU A 261 -28.44 3.69 14.49
N GLU A 262 -29.13 4.72 14.00
CA GLU A 262 -30.31 5.29 14.66
C GLU A 262 -31.46 4.30 14.80
N ALA A 263 -31.54 3.33 13.87
CA ALA A 263 -32.54 2.26 13.88
C ALA A 263 -32.07 1.00 14.66
N ASP A 264 -30.98 1.09 15.43
CA ASP A 264 -30.40 -0.01 16.22
C ASP A 264 -30.11 -1.31 15.42
N ARG A 265 -29.83 -1.14 14.07
CA ARG A 265 -29.52 -2.28 13.20
C ARG A 265 -28.06 -2.77 13.34
N ILE A 266 -27.21 -2.01 14.03
CA ILE A 266 -25.79 -2.28 14.18
C ILE A 266 -25.40 -2.09 15.65
N VAL A 267 -24.80 -3.13 16.23
CA VAL A 267 -24.22 -3.05 17.59
C VAL A 267 -22.84 -2.42 17.52
N LEU A 268 -22.74 -1.15 17.92
CA LEU A 268 -21.50 -0.37 17.81
C LEU A 268 -20.63 -0.50 19.07
N HIS A 269 -19.37 -0.91 18.87
CA HIS A 269 -18.32 -0.98 19.89
C HIS A 269 -17.28 0.11 19.63
N ARG A 270 -17.17 1.09 20.55
CA ARG A 270 -16.24 2.22 20.47
C ARG A 270 -15.00 2.01 21.31
N GLY A 271 -13.86 2.61 20.91
CA GLY A 271 -12.58 2.53 21.63
C GLY A 271 -11.97 1.14 21.59
N ILE A 272 -12.17 0.39 20.50
CA ILE A 272 -11.67 -0.97 20.34
C ILE A 272 -10.35 -0.94 19.56
N LEU A 273 -9.26 -1.19 20.26
CA LEU A 273 -7.95 -1.48 19.71
C LEU A 273 -7.70 -2.98 19.83
N VAL A 274 -7.99 -3.72 18.77
CA VAL A 274 -7.90 -5.19 18.79
C VAL A 274 -6.45 -5.62 19.08
N ASP A 275 -6.26 -6.48 20.05
CA ASP A 275 -4.95 -7.03 20.42
C ASP A 275 -4.90 -8.55 20.40
N ARG A 276 -6.04 -9.23 20.64
CA ARG A 276 -6.10 -10.68 20.75
C ARG A 276 -7.44 -11.24 20.27
N LEU A 277 -7.39 -12.44 19.67
CA LEU A 277 -8.54 -13.25 19.29
C LEU A 277 -8.44 -14.63 19.95
N GLU A 278 -9.55 -15.15 20.42
CA GLU A 278 -9.66 -16.51 20.95
C GLU A 278 -10.83 -17.24 20.31
N ARG A 279 -10.56 -18.42 19.77
CA ARG A 279 -11.61 -19.31 19.27
C ARG A 279 -12.18 -20.10 20.44
N THR A 280 -13.50 -20.02 20.61
CA THR A 280 -14.25 -20.74 21.63
C THR A 280 -15.33 -21.63 21.01
N SER A 281 -16.02 -22.43 21.81
CA SER A 281 -17.20 -23.21 21.38
C SER A 281 -18.37 -22.32 20.91
N GLN A 282 -18.39 -21.05 21.33
CA GLN A 282 -19.46 -20.11 20.98
C GLN A 282 -19.09 -19.19 19.80
N GLY A 283 -17.90 -19.28 19.23
CA GLY A 283 -17.38 -18.43 18.19
C GLY A 283 -16.05 -17.79 18.56
N ILE A 284 -15.70 -16.70 17.88
CA ILE A 284 -14.45 -15.97 18.08
C ILE A 284 -14.72 -14.81 19.04
N VAL A 285 -13.99 -14.76 20.12
CA VAL A 285 -13.98 -13.64 21.08
C VAL A 285 -12.83 -12.70 20.70
N VAL A 286 -13.14 -11.42 20.50
CA VAL A 286 -12.18 -10.37 20.17
C VAL A 286 -11.92 -9.53 21.40
N PHE A 287 -10.65 -9.29 21.71
CA PHE A 287 -10.22 -8.55 22.90
C PHE A 287 -9.57 -7.21 22.51
N ALA A 288 -9.77 -6.24 23.38
CA ALA A 288 -9.09 -4.94 23.39
C ALA A 288 -8.66 -4.65 24.85
N GLY A 289 -7.45 -5.03 25.21
CA GLY A 289 -6.98 -5.14 26.60
C GLY A 289 -7.83 -6.13 27.37
N GLU A 290 -8.35 -5.71 28.53
CA GLU A 290 -9.24 -6.53 29.38
C GLU A 290 -10.69 -6.64 28.83
N ARG A 291 -11.05 -5.85 27.84
CA ARG A 291 -12.40 -5.83 27.30
C ARG A 291 -12.59 -6.92 26.25
N ALA A 292 -13.45 -7.88 26.52
CA ALA A 292 -13.93 -8.88 25.58
C ALA A 292 -15.19 -8.38 24.86
N LEU A 293 -15.27 -8.56 23.54
CA LEU A 293 -16.49 -8.38 22.77
C LEU A 293 -17.33 -9.66 22.77
N PRO A 294 -18.65 -9.58 22.51
CA PRO A 294 -19.48 -10.77 22.33
C PRO A 294 -18.87 -11.70 21.29
N PRO A 295 -19.01 -13.04 21.46
CA PRO A 295 -18.52 -14.00 20.48
C PRO A 295 -19.19 -13.80 19.12
N VAL A 296 -18.39 -13.84 18.03
CA VAL A 296 -18.85 -13.70 16.65
C VAL A 296 -18.44 -14.90 15.80
N ASP A 297 -19.14 -15.13 14.71
CA ASP A 297 -18.89 -16.25 13.81
C ASP A 297 -17.95 -15.84 12.66
N ARG A 298 -18.00 -14.55 12.26
CA ARG A 298 -17.22 -13.96 11.18
C ARG A 298 -16.65 -12.60 11.58
N ILE A 299 -15.50 -12.27 11.01
CA ILE A 299 -14.86 -10.96 11.16
C ILE A 299 -14.55 -10.42 9.77
N VAL A 300 -14.91 -9.16 9.52
CA VAL A 300 -14.47 -8.41 8.35
C VAL A 300 -13.44 -7.36 8.78
N CYS A 301 -12.22 -7.54 8.31
CA CYS A 301 -11.11 -6.61 8.55
C CYS A 301 -11.09 -5.54 7.46
N ALA A 302 -11.63 -4.36 7.77
CA ALA A 302 -11.67 -3.18 6.89
C ALA A 302 -10.80 -2.04 7.45
N THR A 303 -9.60 -2.39 7.96
CA THR A 303 -8.67 -1.48 8.65
C THR A 303 -7.76 -0.69 7.71
N GLY A 304 -7.98 -0.78 6.40
CA GLY A 304 -7.20 -0.12 5.36
C GLY A 304 -6.09 -0.99 4.79
N TYR A 305 -5.16 -0.35 4.09
CA TYR A 305 -4.11 -1.02 3.31
C TYR A 305 -2.74 -0.42 3.61
N ARG A 306 -1.69 -1.16 3.24
CA ARG A 306 -0.30 -0.72 3.30
C ARG A 306 0.48 -1.20 2.08
N PRO A 307 1.61 -0.58 1.72
CA PRO A 307 2.46 -1.11 0.66
C PRO A 307 3.13 -2.42 1.08
N ASP A 308 3.25 -3.36 0.15
CA ASP A 308 4.15 -4.50 0.30
C ASP A 308 5.54 -4.10 -0.24
N LEU A 309 6.48 -3.88 0.66
CA LEU A 309 7.84 -3.44 0.34
C LEU A 309 8.84 -4.60 0.29
N GLU A 310 8.42 -5.85 0.54
CA GLU A 310 9.33 -7.00 0.64
C GLU A 310 10.11 -7.24 -0.65
N LEU A 311 9.43 -7.16 -1.81
CA LEU A 311 10.09 -7.35 -3.12
C LEU A 311 11.10 -6.23 -3.46
N LEU A 312 11.11 -5.13 -2.71
CA LEU A 312 11.93 -3.94 -2.95
C LEU A 312 13.15 -3.85 -2.01
N ARG A 313 13.41 -4.86 -1.19
CA ARG A 313 14.43 -4.82 -0.13
C ARG A 313 15.84 -4.50 -0.64
N GLU A 314 16.18 -4.92 -1.86
CA GLU A 314 17.49 -4.69 -2.48
C GLU A 314 17.59 -3.33 -3.19
N LEU A 315 16.54 -2.52 -3.18
CA LEU A 315 16.56 -1.16 -3.72
C LEU A 315 16.88 -0.11 -2.66
N ARG A 316 17.58 0.95 -3.07
CA ARG A 316 17.91 2.10 -2.21
C ARG A 316 16.82 3.16 -2.30
N LEU A 317 15.63 2.81 -1.82
CA LEU A 317 14.48 3.69 -1.88
C LEU A 317 14.56 4.77 -0.80
N ALA A 318 14.23 6.00 -1.18
CA ALA A 318 13.98 7.10 -0.26
C ALA A 318 12.49 7.07 0.12
N LEU A 319 12.16 6.39 1.21
CA LEU A 319 10.81 6.30 1.76
C LEU A 319 10.72 6.99 3.11
N ASP A 320 9.63 7.73 3.33
CA ASP A 320 9.27 8.26 4.64
C ASP A 320 8.95 7.10 5.61
N THR A 321 9.48 7.18 6.81
CA THR A 321 9.40 6.07 7.78
C THR A 321 8.03 5.94 8.45
N VAL A 322 7.18 6.95 8.37
CA VAL A 322 5.85 6.99 9.00
C VAL A 322 4.77 6.65 7.99
N VAL A 323 4.79 7.35 6.85
CA VAL A 323 3.77 7.19 5.79
C VAL A 323 4.10 6.02 4.87
N GLU A 324 5.36 5.55 4.82
CA GLU A 324 5.84 4.48 3.92
C GLU A 324 5.65 4.84 2.42
N ALA A 325 5.76 6.14 2.10
CA ALA A 325 5.65 6.70 0.75
C ALA A 325 6.98 7.34 0.31
N PRO A 326 7.19 7.65 -0.98
CA PRO A 326 8.35 8.43 -1.39
C PRO A 326 8.51 9.71 -0.56
N VAL A 327 9.74 9.99 -0.08
CA VAL A 327 10.00 11.10 0.86
C VAL A 327 9.53 12.45 0.32
N ALA A 328 9.69 12.69 -0.99
CA ALA A 328 9.25 13.94 -1.60
C ALA A 328 7.72 14.06 -1.70
N LEU A 329 7.00 12.92 -1.80
CA LEU A 329 5.54 12.88 -1.83
C LEU A 329 4.92 12.91 -0.43
N ALA A 330 5.58 12.33 0.56
CA ALA A 330 5.02 12.11 1.90
C ALA A 330 4.41 13.38 2.54
N PRO A 331 5.05 14.58 2.50
CA PRO A 331 4.46 15.79 3.07
C PRO A 331 3.13 16.20 2.43
N ALA A 332 2.94 15.90 1.14
CA ALA A 332 1.74 16.24 0.39
C ALA A 332 0.55 15.33 0.71
N ILE A 333 0.79 14.13 1.24
CA ILE A 333 -0.22 13.10 1.50
C ILE A 333 -0.35 12.71 2.98
N ASP A 334 0.50 13.26 3.86
CA ASP A 334 0.49 12.92 5.29
C ASP A 334 -0.86 13.30 5.92
N PRO A 335 -1.62 12.33 6.44
CA PRO A 335 -2.94 12.58 7.04
C PRO A 335 -2.88 13.39 8.34
N ALA A 336 -1.70 13.56 8.95
CA ALA A 336 -1.49 14.47 10.08
C ALA A 336 -1.38 15.93 9.65
N LEU A 337 -0.96 16.20 8.40
CA LEU A 337 -0.75 17.53 7.86
C LEU A 337 -1.88 17.97 6.92
N HIS A 338 -2.50 17.03 6.22
CA HIS A 338 -3.48 17.30 5.18
C HIS A 338 -4.78 16.53 5.40
N SER A 339 -5.91 17.21 5.16
CA SER A 339 -7.18 16.51 5.00
C SER A 339 -7.24 15.82 3.64
N CYS A 340 -8.09 14.81 3.53
CA CYS A 340 -8.20 13.95 2.36
C CYS A 340 -8.55 14.64 1.02
N GLY A 341 -8.72 15.94 0.94
CA GLY A 341 -9.06 16.68 -0.27
C GLY A 341 -8.08 17.74 -0.67
N THR A 342 -7.00 17.89 0.08
CA THR A 342 -6.02 18.96 -0.14
C THR A 342 -4.68 18.44 -0.65
N VAL A 343 -4.66 17.21 -1.21
CA VAL A 343 -3.45 16.64 -1.82
C VAL A 343 -3.08 17.48 -3.05
N PRO A 344 -1.91 18.17 -3.04
CA PRO A 344 -1.48 18.91 -4.21
C PRO A 344 -1.18 17.96 -5.38
N PRO A 345 -1.38 18.43 -6.61
CA PRO A 345 -0.94 17.70 -7.79
C PRO A 345 0.57 17.39 -7.72
N HIS A 346 0.95 16.19 -8.15
CA HIS A 346 2.33 15.73 -8.09
C HIS A 346 2.64 14.81 -9.29
N GLY A 347 3.90 14.69 -9.65
CA GLY A 347 4.37 13.93 -10.80
C GLY A 347 5.68 13.19 -10.54
N VAL A 348 6.49 13.05 -11.57
CA VAL A 348 7.73 12.27 -11.54
C VAL A 348 8.71 12.75 -10.46
N GLU A 349 8.77 14.05 -10.19
CA GLU A 349 9.75 14.64 -9.26
C GLU A 349 9.50 14.18 -7.83
N GLU A 350 8.25 14.09 -7.38
CA GLU A 350 7.87 13.62 -6.06
C GLU A 350 7.96 12.09 -5.92
N LEU A 351 8.03 11.37 -7.04
CA LEU A 351 8.09 9.90 -7.07
C LEU A 351 9.49 9.34 -7.29
N THR A 352 10.50 10.20 -7.44
CA THR A 352 11.88 9.77 -7.67
C THR A 352 12.55 9.26 -6.39
N HIS A 353 13.48 8.33 -6.58
CA HIS A 353 14.39 7.86 -5.54
C HIS A 353 15.83 8.20 -5.96
N PRO A 354 16.50 9.20 -5.35
CA PRO A 354 17.78 9.73 -5.83
C PRO A 354 18.89 8.69 -5.98
N GLN A 355 18.90 7.64 -5.15
CA GLN A 355 19.87 6.56 -5.23
C GLN A 355 19.41 5.36 -6.09
N GLU A 356 18.19 5.42 -6.64
CA GLU A 356 17.59 4.35 -7.44
C GLU A 356 16.87 4.94 -8.66
N PRO A 357 17.60 5.62 -9.58
CA PRO A 357 16.99 6.22 -10.77
C PRO A 357 16.26 5.19 -11.61
N ASP A 358 15.19 5.64 -12.28
CA ASP A 358 14.32 4.83 -13.16
C ASP A 358 13.53 3.71 -12.44
N PHE A 359 13.44 3.77 -11.12
CA PHE A 359 12.51 2.98 -10.33
C PHE A 359 11.45 3.88 -9.71
N PHE A 360 10.17 3.51 -9.86
CA PHE A 360 9.05 4.31 -9.37
C PHE A 360 8.00 3.41 -8.73
N VAL A 361 7.55 3.78 -7.54
CA VAL A 361 6.34 3.23 -6.94
C VAL A 361 5.17 4.08 -7.39
N VAL A 362 4.13 3.47 -7.98
CA VAL A 362 2.99 4.20 -8.56
C VAL A 362 1.65 3.67 -8.06
N GLY A 363 0.62 4.47 -8.25
CA GLY A 363 -0.75 4.12 -7.86
C GLY A 363 -0.93 4.10 -6.33
N HIS A 364 -1.86 3.29 -5.85
CA HIS A 364 -2.18 3.22 -4.41
C HIS A 364 -0.95 2.92 -3.53
N LYS A 365 -0.01 2.12 -4.04
CA LYS A 365 1.22 1.78 -3.32
C LYS A 365 2.10 3.00 -3.03
N SER A 366 2.15 3.98 -3.94
CA SER A 366 2.94 5.20 -3.76
C SER A 366 2.44 6.10 -2.63
N TYR A 367 1.18 5.94 -2.23
CA TYR A 367 0.57 6.66 -1.11
C TYR A 367 0.90 6.03 0.25
N GLY A 368 1.62 4.90 0.24
CA GLY A 368 2.03 4.25 1.48
C GLY A 368 0.83 3.91 2.35
N ARG A 369 0.79 4.48 3.55
CA ARG A 369 -0.29 4.32 4.53
C ARG A 369 -1.34 5.43 4.49
N ALA A 370 -1.20 6.41 3.60
CA ALA A 370 -2.19 7.49 3.47
C ALA A 370 -3.47 6.97 2.79
N PRO A 371 -4.66 7.29 3.32
CA PRO A 371 -5.92 6.67 2.89
C PRO A 371 -6.56 7.35 1.65
N THR A 372 -5.88 8.29 0.99
CA THR A 372 -6.49 9.32 0.13
C THR A 372 -6.18 9.19 -1.35
N PHE A 373 -5.92 7.99 -1.82
CA PHE A 373 -5.63 7.73 -3.22
C PHE A 373 -6.89 7.73 -4.09
N LEU A 374 -6.83 8.41 -5.25
CA LEU A 374 -7.81 8.35 -6.34
C LEU A 374 -7.15 7.80 -7.60
N LEU A 375 -7.90 7.06 -8.44
CA LEU A 375 -7.38 6.48 -9.70
C LEU A 375 -6.74 7.53 -10.58
N ARG A 376 -7.38 8.69 -10.72
CA ARG A 376 -6.90 9.81 -11.54
C ARG A 376 -5.52 10.32 -11.11
N THR A 377 -5.23 10.30 -9.82
CA THR A 377 -3.89 10.62 -9.30
C THR A 377 -2.84 9.63 -9.81
N GLY A 378 -3.15 8.34 -9.77
CA GLY A 378 -2.25 7.31 -10.29
C GLY A 378 -2.06 7.40 -11.80
N TYR A 379 -3.07 7.83 -12.55
CA TYR A 379 -2.96 8.07 -13.99
C TYR A 379 -2.01 9.25 -14.28
N GLU A 380 -2.13 10.33 -13.53
CA GLU A 380 -1.20 11.47 -13.65
C GLU A 380 0.24 11.07 -13.30
N GLN A 381 0.43 10.25 -12.26
CA GLN A 381 1.75 9.73 -11.91
C GLN A 381 2.40 8.99 -13.09
N VAL A 382 1.68 8.05 -13.70
CA VAL A 382 2.23 7.27 -14.82
C VAL A 382 2.40 8.12 -16.08
N ARG A 383 1.50 9.08 -16.37
CA ARG A 383 1.64 10.03 -17.46
C ARG A 383 2.97 10.81 -17.35
N SER A 384 3.21 11.41 -16.19
CA SER A 384 4.40 12.20 -15.88
C SER A 384 5.68 11.36 -15.97
N ILE A 385 5.71 10.18 -15.32
CA ILE A 385 6.85 9.27 -15.33
C ILE A 385 7.17 8.79 -16.77
N VAL A 386 6.17 8.38 -17.52
CA VAL A 386 6.37 7.86 -18.88
C VAL A 386 6.85 8.97 -19.81
N ALA A 387 6.40 10.23 -19.62
CA ALA A 387 6.94 11.38 -20.34
C ALA A 387 8.44 11.58 -20.05
N ALA A 388 8.84 11.51 -18.77
CA ALA A 388 10.25 11.62 -18.38
C ALA A 388 11.10 10.47 -18.96
N LEU A 389 10.60 9.22 -18.94
CA LEU A 389 11.29 8.06 -19.52
C LEU A 389 11.44 8.15 -21.04
N ALA A 390 10.58 8.91 -21.71
CA ALA A 390 10.69 9.24 -23.13
C ALA A 390 11.61 10.43 -23.40
N GLY A 391 12.16 11.09 -22.38
CA GLY A 391 12.99 12.29 -22.50
C GLY A 391 12.21 13.61 -22.62
N ASP A 392 10.89 13.56 -22.57
CA ASP A 392 10.00 14.72 -22.67
C ASP A 392 9.73 15.31 -21.27
N TRP A 393 10.73 16.02 -20.76
CA TRP A 393 10.69 16.60 -19.42
C TRP A 393 9.71 17.79 -19.30
N GLU A 394 9.41 18.46 -20.41
CA GLU A 394 8.39 19.51 -20.42
C GLU A 394 7.01 18.91 -20.12
N ALA A 395 6.62 17.88 -20.85
CA ALA A 395 5.37 17.17 -20.59
C ALA A 395 5.36 16.47 -19.21
N ALA A 396 6.52 15.96 -18.76
CA ALA A 396 6.62 15.32 -17.45
C ALA A 396 6.29 16.27 -16.29
N ARG A 397 6.77 17.51 -16.34
CA ARG A 397 6.54 18.53 -15.30
C ARG A 397 5.20 19.24 -15.41
N ARG A 398 4.57 19.21 -16.57
CA ARG A 398 3.23 19.80 -16.75
C ARG A 398 2.21 18.95 -15.98
N VAL A 399 1.52 19.56 -15.03
CA VAL A 399 0.46 18.91 -14.27
C VAL A 399 -0.86 19.01 -15.01
N GLU A 400 -1.46 17.87 -15.32
CA GLU A 400 -2.75 17.76 -16.01
C GLU A 400 -3.87 17.28 -15.06
N LEU A 401 -3.51 17.01 -13.80
CA LEU A 401 -4.42 16.48 -12.78
C LEU A 401 -5.47 17.51 -12.35
N ARG A 402 -6.74 17.14 -12.50
CA ARG A 402 -7.88 17.86 -11.91
C ARG A 402 -8.58 16.92 -10.94
N LEU A 403 -8.51 17.26 -9.66
CA LEU A 403 -9.19 16.51 -8.59
C LEU A 403 -10.47 17.23 -8.17
N PRO A 404 -11.46 16.50 -7.62
CA PRO A 404 -12.60 17.13 -6.92
C PRO A 404 -12.07 18.03 -5.81
N ALA A 405 -12.64 19.23 -5.66
CA ALA A 405 -12.16 20.23 -4.70
C ALA A 405 -12.33 19.81 -3.23
N THR A 406 -13.24 18.87 -2.95
CA THR A 406 -13.45 18.30 -1.61
C THR A 406 -12.93 16.87 -1.54
N GLY A 407 -12.14 16.59 -0.53
CA GLY A 407 -11.64 15.25 -0.26
C GLY A 407 -12.57 14.39 0.58
N VAL A 408 -12.09 13.19 0.89
CA VAL A 408 -12.78 12.11 1.61
C VAL A 408 -13.29 12.50 3.02
N CYS A 409 -12.91 13.66 3.54
CA CYS A 409 -13.27 14.15 4.87
C CYS A 409 -13.90 15.56 4.85
N GLY A 410 -14.66 15.89 3.81
CA GLY A 410 -15.39 17.17 3.74
C GLY A 410 -16.48 17.30 4.80
N GLY A 411 -16.08 17.63 6.00
CA GLY A 411 -16.89 18.24 7.05
C GLY A 411 -16.22 19.55 7.39
N GLU A 412 -16.97 20.54 7.90
CA GLU A 412 -16.47 21.83 8.39
C GLU A 412 -15.08 21.68 9.00
N LYS A 413 -14.18 22.66 8.78
CA LYS A 413 -12.80 22.70 9.28
C LYS A 413 -12.70 22.08 10.67
N ILE A 414 -12.44 20.77 10.72
CA ILE A 414 -12.10 20.09 11.97
C ILE A 414 -10.59 20.21 12.05
N GLU A 415 -10.14 21.17 12.81
CA GLU A 415 -8.79 21.17 13.33
C GLU A 415 -8.55 19.80 13.98
N ALA A 416 -7.49 19.11 13.54
CA ALA A 416 -6.99 17.83 14.06
C ALA A 416 -7.82 16.56 13.77
N CYS A 417 -7.68 16.05 12.56
CA CYS A 417 -8.08 14.67 12.25
C CYS A 417 -7.19 13.60 12.93
N CYS A 418 -6.05 13.96 13.51
CA CYS A 418 -5.02 13.04 14.03
C CYS A 418 -4.38 13.47 15.37
N SER A 419 -4.91 14.44 16.13
CA SER A 419 -4.39 14.71 17.47
C SER A 419 -5.27 14.08 18.53
N GLU A 420 -4.83 12.96 19.09
CA GLU A 420 -5.30 12.49 20.39
C GLU A 420 -4.68 13.39 21.47
N ARG A 421 -5.46 14.37 21.93
CA ARG A 421 -5.27 14.93 23.27
C ARG A 421 -6.64 15.02 23.93
N ASP A 422 -7.01 13.96 24.64
CA ASP A 422 -7.98 14.05 25.73
C ASP A 422 -7.25 14.68 26.92
N VAL A 423 -7.39 15.99 27.09
CA VAL A 423 -7.13 16.63 28.37
C VAL A 423 -8.51 16.83 29.01
N THR A 424 -8.73 16.14 30.11
CA THR A 424 -9.85 16.40 31.01
C THR A 424 -9.69 17.84 31.56
N GLU A 425 -10.48 18.77 31.07
CA GLU A 425 -10.59 20.12 31.67
C GLU A 425 -11.60 20.09 32.80
N LYS A 426 -11.07 20.36 34.00
CA LYS A 426 -11.81 21.04 35.05
C LYS A 426 -11.61 22.52 34.85
N GLU A 427 -12.72 23.23 34.75
CA GLU A 427 -12.77 24.68 34.72
C GLU A 427 -12.03 25.33 35.90
N THR A 428 -11.13 26.27 35.62
CA THR A 428 -10.92 27.45 36.41
C THR A 428 -10.41 28.59 35.51
N ASP A 429 -11.20 29.63 35.48
CA ASP A 429 -10.97 30.91 34.87
C ASP A 429 -9.68 31.60 35.40
N GLN A 430 -8.83 32.12 34.51
CA GLN A 430 -8.18 33.42 34.64
C GLN A 430 -7.26 33.74 33.46
N SER A 431 -7.50 34.88 32.87
CA SER A 431 -6.76 35.56 31.82
C SER A 431 -5.26 35.71 32.09
N THR A 432 -4.42 35.49 31.08
CA THR A 432 -3.28 36.38 30.75
C THR A 432 -2.68 36.02 29.40
N ALA A 433 -2.44 37.04 28.58
CA ALA A 433 -1.78 37.00 27.28
C ALA A 433 -0.31 36.56 27.39
N VAL A 434 0.13 35.63 26.55
CA VAL A 434 1.55 35.33 26.33
C VAL A 434 1.91 35.30 24.86
N ALA A 435 2.95 36.04 24.57
CA ALA A 435 3.52 36.39 23.28
C ALA A 435 4.09 35.20 22.48
N LYS A 436 4.04 35.31 21.15
CA LYS A 436 4.74 34.51 20.17
C LYS A 436 6.24 34.51 20.44
N ARG A 437 6.85 33.32 20.49
CA ARG A 437 8.31 33.13 20.46
C ARG A 437 8.76 32.55 19.12
N PRO A 438 9.84 33.06 18.51
CA PRO A 438 10.38 32.57 17.25
C PRO A 438 11.28 31.34 17.47
N LEU A 439 11.30 30.47 16.44
CA LEU A 439 12.26 29.36 16.36
C LEU A 439 13.70 29.87 16.33
N LEU A 440 14.52 29.40 17.24
CA LEU A 440 15.98 29.57 17.22
C LEU A 440 16.62 28.28 16.68
N LEU A 441 17.30 28.42 15.55
CA LEU A 441 18.31 27.47 15.06
C LEU A 441 19.50 27.50 16.01
N VAL A 442 19.88 26.33 16.55
CA VAL A 442 21.13 26.17 17.31
C VAL A 442 22.02 25.19 16.58
N GLY A 443 23.13 25.70 16.08
CA GLY A 443 24.24 24.91 15.57
C GLY A 443 25.31 24.64 16.61
N GLY A 444 26.05 23.53 16.43
CA GLY A 444 27.38 23.29 16.95
C GLY A 444 27.52 22.37 18.16
N PRO A 445 28.57 21.53 18.21
CA PRO A 445 28.67 20.43 19.14
C PRO A 445 29.37 20.82 20.43
N GLU A 446 28.71 20.63 21.56
CA GLU A 446 29.39 20.69 22.87
C GLU A 446 29.42 19.30 23.52
N ARG A 447 30.61 18.90 23.92
CA ARG A 447 30.92 17.60 24.53
C ARG A 447 30.23 17.45 25.88
N ALA A 448 29.23 16.58 25.96
CA ALA A 448 28.65 16.17 27.26
C ALA A 448 29.47 15.06 27.89
N ARG A 449 29.92 15.29 29.13
CA ARG A 449 30.64 14.32 29.98
C ARG A 449 29.70 13.19 30.39
N LEU A 450 30.10 11.95 30.15
CA LEU A 450 29.41 10.73 30.58
C LEU A 450 29.42 10.63 32.12
N ARG A 451 28.24 10.41 32.71
CA ARG A 451 28.07 9.92 34.07
C ARG A 451 28.10 8.37 34.07
N PRO A 452 28.58 7.73 35.13
CA PRO A 452 28.78 6.29 35.16
C PRO A 452 27.45 5.52 35.17
N ALA A 453 27.43 4.38 34.46
CA ALA A 453 26.32 3.48 34.33
C ALA A 453 25.98 2.74 35.64
N LEU A 454 24.70 2.61 35.92
CA LEU A 454 24.19 1.69 36.94
C LEU A 454 24.35 0.25 36.39
N GLU A 455 25.02 -0.61 37.18
CA GLU A 455 25.07 -2.04 36.96
C GLU A 455 23.66 -2.67 37.15
N ILE A 456 23.12 -3.24 36.08
CA ILE A 456 21.99 -4.14 36.15
C ILE A 456 22.50 -5.55 35.91
N ALA A 457 22.45 -6.37 36.94
CA ALA A 457 22.79 -7.80 36.86
C ALA A 457 21.67 -8.51 36.04
N GLY A 458 22.03 -9.01 34.85
CA GLY A 458 21.16 -9.85 34.01
C GLY A 458 21.59 -11.32 34.06
N PRO A 459 20.69 -12.28 33.82
CA PRO A 459 20.97 -13.70 33.88
C PRO A 459 21.90 -14.18 32.75
N ALA A 460 22.72 -15.19 33.04
CA ALA A 460 23.74 -15.75 32.19
C ALA A 460 23.24 -16.31 30.85
N CYS A 461 23.96 -15.99 29.79
CA CYS A 461 23.75 -16.48 28.43
C CYS A 461 24.34 -17.91 28.26
N PRO A 462 23.61 -18.90 27.73
CA PRO A 462 24.04 -20.30 27.66
C PRO A 462 24.69 -20.69 26.31
N TRP A 463 25.59 -19.87 25.74
CA TRP A 463 26.33 -20.28 24.54
C TRP A 463 27.81 -20.48 24.85
N PRO A 464 28.42 -21.60 24.44
CA PRO A 464 29.86 -21.85 24.68
C PRO A 464 30.70 -20.95 23.79
N ARG A 465 31.73 -20.33 24.41
CA ARG A 465 32.76 -19.55 23.72
C ARG A 465 33.73 -20.49 22.98
N PRO A 466 34.16 -20.20 21.75
CA PRO A 466 35.24 -20.94 21.12
C PRO A 466 36.59 -20.58 21.79
N ALA A 467 37.47 -21.58 21.88
CA ALA A 467 38.78 -21.49 22.49
C ALA A 467 39.69 -20.47 21.79
N ARG A 468 40.48 -19.73 22.60
CA ARG A 468 41.53 -18.81 22.13
C ARG A 468 42.61 -19.61 21.40
N ALA A 469 42.92 -19.21 20.18
CA ALA A 469 44.20 -19.50 19.55
C ALA A 469 45.19 -18.38 19.85
N GLU A 470 46.40 -18.79 20.16
CA GLU A 470 47.48 -17.94 20.62
C GLU A 470 48.10 -17.05 19.53
N GLN A 471 48.73 -16.02 19.99
CA GLN A 471 49.36 -14.88 19.35
C GLN A 471 50.28 -15.22 18.15
N GLY A 472 50.08 -14.53 17.05
CA GLY A 472 51.03 -14.36 15.94
C GLY A 472 51.20 -12.90 15.60
N VAL A 473 52.42 -12.46 15.65
CA VAL A 473 53.00 -11.11 15.59
C VAL A 473 52.65 -10.39 14.27
N CYS A 474 52.24 -9.12 14.35
CA CYS A 474 52.23 -8.17 13.24
C CYS A 474 53.62 -7.82 12.75
N CYS A 475 53.88 -7.91 11.45
CA CYS A 475 54.93 -7.14 10.78
C CYS A 475 54.32 -6.12 9.83
N ALA A 476 54.69 -4.87 10.05
CA ALA A 476 54.44 -3.75 9.17
C ALA A 476 55.50 -3.66 8.07
N ASP A 477 55.10 -3.07 6.93
CA ASP A 477 55.88 -2.42 5.90
C ASP A 477 57.00 -3.16 5.16
N ARG A 478 56.75 -3.48 3.85
CA ARG A 478 57.54 -3.01 2.73
C ARG A 478 56.95 -3.46 1.39
N ALA A 479 56.95 -2.49 0.47
CA ALA A 479 56.66 -2.68 -0.95
C ALA A 479 57.69 -3.59 -1.65
N ASP A 480 57.23 -4.18 -2.74
CA ASP A 480 57.91 -4.80 -3.90
C ASP A 480 57.63 -6.31 -4.07
N GLU A 481 57.18 -6.58 -5.29
CA GLU A 481 56.84 -7.88 -5.89
C GLU A 481 57.99 -8.92 -5.81
N PRO A 482 57.82 -10.22 -6.18
CA PRO A 482 56.96 -10.80 -7.21
C PRO A 482 56.38 -12.22 -6.87
N VAL A 483 55.38 -12.57 -7.72
CA VAL A 483 54.95 -13.91 -8.17
C VAL A 483 55.48 -15.17 -7.43
N CYS A 484 54.53 -15.90 -6.85
CA CYS A 484 54.74 -17.35 -6.58
C CYS A 484 53.67 -18.19 -7.28
N THR A 485 54.10 -18.90 -8.28
CA THR A 485 53.43 -20.07 -8.85
C THR A 485 53.56 -21.26 -7.89
N CYS A 486 52.47 -21.97 -7.61
CA CYS A 486 52.55 -23.33 -7.09
C CYS A 486 51.94 -24.31 -8.09
N GLU A 487 52.77 -25.13 -8.63
CA GLU A 487 52.45 -26.32 -9.43
C GLU A 487 51.80 -27.40 -8.59
N SER A 488 50.96 -28.14 -9.27
CA SER A 488 50.30 -29.36 -8.82
C SER A 488 51.25 -30.55 -8.66
N GLU A 489 51.06 -31.37 -7.64
CA GLU A 489 51.35 -32.81 -7.76
C GLU A 489 50.31 -33.68 -7.05
N SER A 490 49.97 -34.70 -7.77
CA SER A 490 48.98 -35.72 -7.52
C SER A 490 49.44 -36.73 -6.45
N ALA A 491 48.53 -37.26 -5.66
CA ALA A 491 48.49 -38.70 -5.36
C ALA A 491 47.18 -39.09 -4.70
N GLY A 492 46.50 -40.05 -5.26
CA GLY A 492 45.28 -40.65 -4.78
C GLY A 492 45.48 -41.61 -3.62
N GLN A 493 44.41 -41.85 -2.88
CA GLN A 493 44.07 -43.17 -2.29
C GLN A 493 42.61 -43.24 -1.89
N THR A 494 41.96 -44.28 -2.39
CA THR A 494 40.67 -44.84 -2.04
C THR A 494 40.62 -45.44 -0.63
N CYS A 495 39.44 -45.40 -0.01
CA CYS A 495 38.74 -46.36 0.86
C CYS A 495 37.53 -45.66 1.46
N GLY A 496 36.26 -46.00 1.29
CA GLY A 496 35.64 -47.32 1.51
C GLY A 496 35.08 -47.42 2.95
N GLY A 497 33.75 -47.23 3.10
CA GLY A 497 33.06 -47.41 4.36
C GLY A 497 31.77 -46.60 4.39
#